data_78180c99dbc0cc212bb26caa68e6c525
#
_entry.id   78180c99dbc0cc212bb26caa68e6c525
#
_cell.length_a   1.000
_cell.length_b   1.000
_cell.length_c   1.000
_cell.angle_alpha   90.00
_cell.angle_beta   90.00
_cell.angle_gamma   90.00
#
_symmetry.space_group_name_H-M   'P 1'
#
loop_
_entity.id
_entity.type
_entity.pdbx_description
1 polymer ?
#
loop_
_entity_poly.entity_id
_entity_poly.type
_entity_poly.pdbx_seq_one_letter_code
_entity_poly.pdbx_strand_id
1 'polypeptide(L)'
;RNKMKETKKTYWKGLEQLSNDPEFVKNADLEFAELPSTLNEDGNASRRDFLKLMGFSVAAASLAACEAPVRKAIPYVNKPIDINPSIPNYYASTFSSGGDYAAIVVKTREGRPIKIDGNELSPITKGKVNALVEASVLSLYDKQRIASPMLAGAATDWEKLDKEVKSKLAAAGTVKIVTNTLLSPSTEKVLQEFSAAYGNAEVVVYDSISNYGITKASELFYGKATLPSYHFDKAKTIVSFGADFLGTWISPIEFAGAYAKTRKIAKDKTEMSRHFQFESNLSLTGANADYRTPIKASQSGLA
;
A
#
# COMPACT_ATOMS: atom_id res chain seq x y z
N ARG A 1 13.41 -32.42 -48.16
CA ARG A 1 13.67 -31.53 -46.99
C ARG A 1 12.51 -30.59 -46.88
N ASN A 2 11.51 -30.97 -46.07
CA ASN A 2 10.38 -30.10 -45.71
C ASN A 2 10.88 -29.01 -44.76
N LYS A 3 10.86 -27.75 -45.21
CA LYS A 3 10.99 -26.59 -44.32
C LYS A 3 9.69 -26.49 -43.53
N MET A 4 9.74 -26.78 -42.22
CA MET A 4 8.69 -26.41 -41.32
C MET A 4 8.53 -24.88 -41.38
N LYS A 5 7.33 -24.40 -41.74
CA LYS A 5 6.95 -23.00 -41.60
C LYS A 5 6.91 -22.70 -40.10
N GLU A 6 7.82 -21.85 -39.63
CA GLU A 6 7.70 -21.24 -38.30
C GLU A 6 6.39 -20.46 -38.27
N THR A 7 5.44 -20.93 -37.47
CA THR A 7 4.24 -20.19 -37.15
C THR A 7 4.64 -19.01 -36.26
N LYS A 8 4.61 -17.79 -36.79
CA LYS A 8 4.76 -16.57 -36.01
C LYS A 8 3.75 -16.63 -34.86
N LYS A 9 4.23 -16.60 -33.61
CA LYS A 9 3.37 -16.47 -32.43
C LYS A 9 2.68 -15.10 -32.52
N THR A 10 1.35 -15.11 -32.55
CA THR A 10 0.52 -13.92 -32.53
C THR A 10 0.13 -13.64 -31.10
N TYR A 11 0.36 -12.42 -30.64
CA TYR A 11 -0.05 -11.94 -29.32
C TYR A 11 -1.21 -10.95 -29.51
N TRP A 12 -2.27 -11.10 -28.72
CA TRP A 12 -3.43 -10.21 -28.77
C TRP A 12 -3.34 -9.16 -27.67
N LYS A 13 -3.71 -7.92 -27.99
CA LYS A 13 -3.73 -6.79 -27.05
C LYS A 13 -5.04 -6.72 -26.25
N GLY A 14 -6.14 -7.31 -26.75
CA GLY A 14 -7.46 -7.29 -26.13
C GLY A 14 -8.38 -8.37 -26.68
N LEU A 15 -9.57 -8.49 -26.09
CA LEU A 15 -10.60 -9.46 -26.48
C LEU A 15 -11.17 -9.15 -27.87
N GLU A 16 -11.25 -7.89 -28.25
CA GLU A 16 -11.73 -7.42 -29.56
C GLU A 16 -10.81 -7.91 -30.69
N GLN A 17 -9.51 -7.91 -30.45
CA GLN A 17 -8.54 -8.45 -31.41
C GLN A 17 -8.61 -9.98 -31.48
N LEU A 18 -8.84 -10.66 -30.36
CA LEU A 18 -8.99 -12.13 -30.32
C LEU A 18 -10.25 -12.58 -31.05
N SER A 19 -11.36 -11.83 -30.92
CA SER A 19 -12.65 -12.13 -31.58
C SER A 19 -12.74 -11.65 -33.03
N ASN A 20 -11.68 -10.99 -33.55
CA ASN A 20 -11.68 -10.33 -34.87
C ASN A 20 -12.87 -9.39 -35.07
N ASP A 21 -13.14 -8.54 -34.08
CA ASP A 21 -14.22 -7.56 -34.15
C ASP A 21 -14.06 -6.68 -35.41
N PRO A 22 -15.07 -6.55 -36.26
CA PRO A 22 -14.96 -5.79 -37.53
C PRO A 22 -14.62 -4.31 -37.33
N GLU A 23 -15.09 -3.71 -36.24
CA GLU A 23 -14.80 -2.32 -35.90
C GLU A 23 -13.35 -2.15 -35.44
N PHE A 24 -12.83 -3.10 -34.64
CA PHE A 24 -11.43 -3.15 -34.23
C PHE A 24 -10.50 -3.33 -35.44
N VAL A 25 -10.81 -4.28 -36.34
CA VAL A 25 -9.99 -4.54 -37.55
C VAL A 25 -9.94 -3.32 -38.45
N LYS A 26 -11.07 -2.60 -38.60
CA LYS A 26 -11.14 -1.38 -39.42
C LYS A 26 -10.32 -0.23 -38.84
N ASN A 27 -10.21 -0.16 -37.53
CA ASN A 27 -9.51 0.92 -36.82
C ASN A 27 -8.09 0.54 -36.38
N ALA A 28 -7.66 -0.71 -36.58
CA ALA A 28 -6.36 -1.21 -36.11
C ALA A 28 -5.17 -0.45 -36.72
N ASP A 29 -5.32 0.05 -37.99
CA ASP A 29 -4.30 0.83 -38.68
C ASP A 29 -4.35 2.33 -38.32
N LEU A 30 -5.39 2.76 -37.54
CA LEU A 30 -5.59 4.15 -37.13
C LEU A 30 -5.16 4.38 -35.65
N GLU A 31 -4.31 3.53 -35.12
CA GLU A 31 -3.79 3.63 -33.73
C GLU A 31 -3.01 4.95 -33.49
N PHE A 32 -2.60 5.62 -34.60
CA PHE A 32 -2.06 6.97 -34.59
C PHE A 32 -2.97 7.88 -35.44
N ALA A 33 -3.57 8.86 -34.80
CA ALA A 33 -4.62 9.72 -35.39
C ALA A 33 -4.19 10.53 -36.62
N GLU A 34 -2.89 10.70 -36.89
CA GLU A 34 -2.35 11.30 -38.12
C GLU A 34 -0.98 10.70 -38.43
N LEU A 35 -0.79 10.22 -39.66
CA LEU A 35 0.54 9.91 -40.18
C LEU A 35 1.34 11.23 -40.31
N PRO A 36 2.62 11.26 -39.87
CA PRO A 36 3.44 12.44 -40.11
C PRO A 36 3.42 12.81 -41.58
N SER A 37 3.12 14.05 -41.88
CA SER A 37 2.97 14.61 -43.26
C SER A 37 4.23 14.51 -44.16
N THR A 38 5.25 13.79 -43.71
CA THR A 38 6.51 13.52 -44.41
C THR A 38 6.57 12.15 -45.09
N LEU A 39 5.52 11.34 -45.00
CA LEU A 39 5.40 10.12 -45.80
C LEU A 39 4.59 10.45 -47.05
N ASN A 40 5.24 10.36 -48.21
CA ASN A 40 4.56 10.49 -49.52
C ASN A 40 3.51 9.37 -49.63
N GLU A 41 2.42 9.63 -50.35
CA GLU A 41 1.29 8.71 -50.60
C GLU A 41 1.72 7.32 -51.12
N ASP A 42 2.95 7.15 -51.58
CA ASP A 42 3.53 5.88 -52.03
C ASP A 42 4.24 5.05 -50.96
N GLY A 43 4.21 5.43 -49.70
CA GLY A 43 4.73 4.61 -48.58
C GLY A 43 6.25 4.40 -48.55
N ASN A 44 7.03 5.03 -49.42
CA ASN A 44 8.49 4.90 -49.51
C ASN A 44 9.19 6.09 -48.84
N ALA A 45 9.35 6.02 -47.51
CA ALA A 45 10.28 6.93 -46.84
C ALA A 45 11.72 6.54 -47.16
N SER A 46 12.48 7.46 -47.76
CA SER A 46 13.93 7.28 -47.92
C SER A 46 14.59 7.05 -46.58
N ARG A 47 15.54 6.09 -46.46
CA ARG A 47 16.33 5.87 -45.23
C ARG A 47 16.94 7.17 -44.68
N ARG A 48 17.25 8.09 -45.58
CA ARG A 48 17.82 9.42 -45.25
C ARG A 48 16.78 10.32 -44.58
N ASP A 49 15.51 10.28 -45.02
CA ASP A 49 14.44 11.11 -44.47
C ASP A 49 13.95 10.54 -43.13
N PHE A 50 13.92 9.21 -42.98
CA PHE A 50 13.69 8.53 -41.70
C PHE A 50 14.77 8.87 -40.67
N LEU A 51 16.04 8.84 -41.04
CA LEU A 51 17.16 9.21 -40.17
C LEU A 51 17.15 10.70 -39.77
N LYS A 52 16.74 11.58 -40.67
CA LYS A 52 16.54 13.01 -40.38
C LYS A 52 15.40 13.19 -39.38
N LEU A 53 14.26 12.55 -39.61
CA LEU A 53 13.09 12.63 -38.71
C LEU A 53 13.43 12.09 -37.33
N MET A 54 14.07 10.92 -37.23
CA MET A 54 14.51 10.33 -35.98
C MET A 54 15.58 11.18 -35.28
N GLY A 55 16.54 11.72 -36.02
CA GLY A 55 17.57 12.60 -35.46
C GLY A 55 16.99 13.91 -34.92
N PHE A 56 16.04 14.52 -35.61
CA PHE A 56 15.36 15.72 -35.13
C PHE A 56 14.43 15.46 -33.94
N SER A 57 13.71 14.34 -33.96
CA SER A 57 12.81 14.00 -32.82
C SER A 57 13.59 13.65 -31.55
N VAL A 58 14.71 12.92 -31.65
CA VAL A 58 15.58 12.63 -30.49
C VAL A 58 16.28 13.91 -30.04
N ALA A 59 16.73 14.78 -30.90
CA ALA A 59 17.31 16.08 -30.54
C ALA A 59 16.27 17.00 -29.86
N ALA A 60 15.04 17.07 -30.38
CA ALA A 60 13.96 17.85 -29.80
C ALA A 60 13.53 17.30 -28.45
N ALA A 61 13.45 15.97 -28.28
CA ALA A 61 13.15 15.32 -27.01
C ALA A 61 14.26 15.54 -25.98
N SER A 62 15.53 15.50 -26.39
CA SER A 62 16.67 15.76 -25.49
C SER A 62 16.75 17.24 -25.08
N LEU A 63 16.40 18.18 -25.96
CA LEU A 63 16.33 19.61 -25.62
C LEU A 63 15.11 19.95 -24.74
N ALA A 64 13.97 19.32 -24.96
CA ALA A 64 12.79 19.47 -24.09
C ALA A 64 12.97 18.83 -22.71
N ALA A 65 13.79 17.76 -22.61
CA ALA A 65 14.13 17.12 -21.35
C ALA A 65 15.16 17.92 -20.52
N CYS A 66 15.79 18.95 -21.11
CA CYS A 66 16.81 19.78 -20.43
C CYS A 66 16.24 20.93 -19.60
N GLU A 67 14.92 21.14 -19.51
CA GLU A 67 14.34 21.99 -18.45
C GLU A 67 14.24 21.22 -17.15
N ALA A 68 15.38 20.76 -16.63
CA ALA A 68 15.44 20.41 -15.21
C ALA A 68 15.12 21.68 -14.40
N PRO A 69 14.12 21.64 -13.52
CA PRO A 69 13.82 22.81 -12.69
C PRO A 69 15.12 23.21 -11.98
N VAL A 70 15.55 24.46 -12.19
CA VAL A 70 16.75 25.01 -11.54
C VAL A 70 16.47 25.01 -10.05
N ARG A 71 16.83 23.93 -9.37
CA ARG A 71 16.79 23.86 -7.90
C ARG A 71 18.00 24.61 -7.40
N LYS A 72 17.79 25.83 -6.90
CA LYS A 72 18.82 26.55 -6.20
C LYS A 72 19.14 25.81 -4.91
N ALA A 73 20.34 25.25 -4.78
CA ALA A 73 20.83 24.77 -3.51
C ALA A 73 21.13 26.00 -2.63
N ILE A 74 20.35 26.18 -1.57
CA ILE A 74 20.61 27.21 -0.57
C ILE A 74 21.47 26.56 0.51
N PRO A 75 22.72 26.97 0.69
CA PRO A 75 23.56 26.41 1.75
C PRO A 75 23.00 26.80 3.12
N TYR A 76 23.24 25.97 4.12
CA TYR A 76 22.92 26.29 5.51
C TYR A 76 23.76 27.50 5.97
N VAL A 77 23.10 28.54 6.44
CA VAL A 77 23.78 29.65 7.15
C VAL A 77 24.27 29.16 8.51
N ASN A 78 23.41 28.44 9.25
CA ASN A 78 23.76 27.74 10.48
C ASN A 78 23.39 26.25 10.31
N LYS A 79 24.38 25.41 10.09
CA LYS A 79 24.18 23.98 9.96
C LYS A 79 23.88 23.36 11.33
N PRO A 80 22.76 22.61 11.50
CA PRO A 80 22.53 21.83 12.72
C PRO A 80 23.66 20.81 12.92
N ILE A 81 24.02 20.54 14.17
CA ILE A 81 25.16 19.67 14.53
C ILE A 81 24.96 18.26 13.97
N ASP A 82 23.73 17.76 14.03
CA ASP A 82 23.40 16.37 13.66
C ASP A 82 23.09 16.19 12.17
N ILE A 83 23.14 17.25 11.37
CA ILE A 83 22.83 17.17 9.94
C ILE A 83 24.09 17.38 9.12
N ASN A 84 24.49 16.36 8.39
CA ASN A 84 25.49 16.47 7.34
C ASN A 84 24.78 16.40 5.97
N PRO A 85 24.96 17.40 5.08
CA PRO A 85 24.45 17.34 3.74
C PRO A 85 24.86 16.03 3.05
N SER A 86 23.95 15.42 2.32
CA SER A 86 24.15 14.15 1.63
C SER A 86 24.22 12.88 2.49
N ILE A 87 24.38 12.95 3.81
CA ILE A 87 24.34 11.80 4.70
C ILE A 87 22.94 11.67 5.30
N PRO A 88 22.25 10.53 5.14
CA PRO A 88 20.94 10.33 5.74
C PRO A 88 21.05 10.05 7.24
N ASN A 89 20.07 10.53 8.01
CA ASN A 89 19.83 10.12 9.38
C ASN A 89 18.66 9.12 9.43
N TYR A 90 18.67 8.23 10.41
CA TYR A 90 17.68 7.18 10.59
C TYR A 90 17.02 7.31 11.96
N TYR A 91 15.70 7.25 11.98
CA TYR A 91 14.92 7.36 13.20
C TYR A 91 13.98 6.16 13.35
N ALA A 92 14.03 5.49 14.49
CA ALA A 92 13.07 4.47 14.83
C ALA A 92 11.70 5.12 15.15
N SER A 93 10.65 4.52 14.60
CA SER A 93 9.27 4.99 14.81
C SER A 93 8.30 3.82 14.67
N THR A 94 7.01 4.10 14.72
CA THR A 94 5.95 3.13 14.51
C THR A 94 4.94 3.67 13.50
N PHE A 95 4.35 2.75 12.75
CA PHE A 95 3.19 3.00 11.92
C PHE A 95 2.04 2.14 12.42
N SER A 96 0.86 2.73 12.55
CA SER A 96 -0.36 2.04 12.90
C SER A 96 -1.50 2.58 12.05
N SER A 97 -2.24 1.69 11.40
CA SER A 97 -3.42 2.05 10.61
C SER A 97 -4.43 0.91 10.68
N GLY A 98 -5.63 1.20 11.20
CA GLY A 98 -6.60 0.17 11.48
C GLY A 98 -6.06 -0.85 12.49
N GLY A 99 -6.21 -2.14 12.19
CA GLY A 99 -5.67 -3.24 13.02
C GLY A 99 -4.22 -3.60 12.73
N ASP A 100 -3.53 -2.91 11.82
CA ASP A 100 -2.16 -3.24 11.40
C ASP A 100 -1.12 -2.36 12.10
N TYR A 101 0.06 -2.93 12.34
CA TYR A 101 1.16 -2.31 13.05
C TYR A 101 2.50 -2.65 12.39
N ALA A 102 3.36 -1.66 12.26
CA ALA A 102 4.75 -1.85 11.87
C ALA A 102 5.70 -1.02 12.73
N ALA A 103 6.75 -1.66 13.26
CA ALA A 103 7.91 -0.94 13.73
C ALA A 103 8.76 -0.56 12.52
N ILE A 104 9.06 0.72 12.38
CA ILE A 104 9.69 1.29 11.19
C ILE A 104 10.97 2.03 11.52
N VAL A 105 11.81 2.19 10.49
CA VAL A 105 12.97 3.07 10.48
C VAL A 105 12.74 4.10 9.39
N VAL A 106 12.68 5.36 9.77
CA VAL A 106 12.47 6.48 8.88
C VAL A 106 13.81 7.06 8.47
N LYS A 107 14.11 6.99 7.19
CA LYS A 107 15.29 7.61 6.58
C LYS A 107 14.98 9.06 6.27
N THR A 108 15.80 9.96 6.79
CA THR A 108 15.67 11.41 6.55
C THR A 108 16.90 11.98 5.87
N ARG A 109 16.72 13.01 5.07
CA ARG A 109 17.79 13.86 4.57
C ARG A 109 17.47 15.31 4.92
N GLU A 110 18.43 15.97 5.56
CA GLU A 110 18.28 17.37 5.94
C GLU A 110 16.96 17.67 6.68
N GLY A 111 16.61 16.76 7.61
CA GLY A 111 15.37 16.86 8.39
C GLY A 111 14.10 16.45 7.65
N ARG A 112 14.19 15.97 6.40
CA ARG A 112 13.03 15.56 5.60
C ARG A 112 12.95 14.04 5.51
N PRO A 113 11.87 13.40 5.95
CA PRO A 113 11.63 11.99 5.72
C PRO A 113 11.53 11.68 4.23
N ILE A 114 12.31 10.72 3.75
CA ILE A 114 12.36 10.37 2.32
C ILE A 114 12.03 8.90 2.04
N LYS A 115 12.17 8.03 3.02
CA LYS A 115 11.87 6.61 2.90
C LYS A 115 11.51 6.01 4.25
N ILE A 116 10.67 5.01 4.23
CA ILE A 116 10.33 4.18 5.38
C ILE A 116 10.77 2.76 5.09
N ASP A 117 11.54 2.20 6.00
CA ASP A 117 11.96 0.80 6.02
C ASP A 117 11.44 0.11 7.30
N GLY A 118 11.36 -1.21 7.30
CA GLY A 118 11.01 -1.96 8.51
C GLY A 118 12.15 -2.02 9.51
N ASN A 119 11.82 -2.00 10.79
CA ASN A 119 12.81 -2.16 11.86
C ASN A 119 13.08 -3.66 12.09
N GLU A 120 14.27 -4.11 11.77
CA GLU A 120 14.68 -5.51 11.92
C GLU A 120 14.72 -5.98 13.39
N LEU A 121 14.88 -5.05 14.33
CA LEU A 121 14.87 -5.34 15.77
C LEU A 121 13.44 -5.59 16.32
N SER A 122 12.40 -5.35 15.52
CA SER A 122 11.04 -5.63 15.92
C SER A 122 10.81 -7.14 16.14
N PRO A 123 10.32 -7.58 17.31
CA PRO A 123 10.01 -8.98 17.54
C PRO A 123 8.78 -9.45 16.74
N ILE A 124 7.90 -8.52 16.33
CA ILE A 124 6.64 -8.79 15.62
C ILE A 124 6.89 -8.77 14.11
N THR A 125 7.20 -7.62 13.56
CA THR A 125 7.31 -7.43 12.10
C THR A 125 8.65 -7.84 11.51
N LYS A 126 9.71 -7.92 12.34
CA LYS A 126 11.05 -8.43 11.95
C LYS A 126 11.56 -7.79 10.66
N GLY A 127 11.48 -6.47 10.57
CA GLY A 127 11.90 -5.70 9.41
C GLY A 127 10.95 -5.75 8.21
N LYS A 128 9.73 -6.27 8.37
CA LYS A 128 8.75 -6.31 7.29
C LYS A 128 7.85 -5.08 7.32
N VAL A 129 7.51 -4.61 6.14
CA VAL A 129 6.55 -3.54 5.87
C VAL A 129 5.77 -3.88 4.60
N ASN A 130 4.67 -3.22 4.39
CA ASN A 130 3.87 -3.32 3.16
C ASN A 130 3.90 -2.00 2.40
N ALA A 131 3.32 -2.00 1.20
CA ALA A 131 3.27 -0.82 0.34
C ALA A 131 2.58 0.40 1.01
N LEU A 132 1.57 0.17 1.84
CA LEU A 132 0.88 1.23 2.57
C LEU A 132 1.81 1.93 3.56
N VAL A 133 2.60 1.15 4.30
CA VAL A 133 3.59 1.68 5.25
C VAL A 133 4.65 2.49 4.52
N GLU A 134 5.23 1.97 3.44
CA GLU A 134 6.24 2.69 2.67
C GLU A 134 5.68 3.96 2.02
N ALA A 135 4.46 3.90 1.48
CA ALA A 135 3.81 5.05 0.87
C ALA A 135 3.37 6.13 1.88
N SER A 136 3.26 5.82 3.17
CA SER A 136 2.79 6.76 4.18
C SER A 136 3.66 8.03 4.29
N VAL A 137 4.94 7.95 3.91
CA VAL A 137 5.81 9.14 3.85
C VAL A 137 5.27 10.21 2.90
N LEU A 138 4.53 9.84 1.86
CA LEU A 138 3.98 10.77 0.87
C LEU A 138 2.92 11.70 1.47
N SER A 139 2.21 11.25 2.51
CA SER A 139 1.19 12.07 3.19
C SER A 139 1.78 13.33 3.83
N LEU A 140 3.05 13.32 4.20
CA LEU A 140 3.75 14.50 4.73
C LEU A 140 3.94 15.60 3.70
N TYR A 141 3.94 15.24 2.41
CA TYR A 141 4.18 16.11 1.27
C TYR A 141 2.91 16.44 0.49
N ASP A 142 1.76 15.90 0.91
CA ASP A 142 0.47 16.19 0.29
C ASP A 142 0.10 17.65 0.53
N LYS A 143 -0.16 18.39 -0.55
CA LYS A 143 -0.58 19.79 -0.50
C LYS A 143 -1.98 19.96 0.10
N GLN A 144 -2.80 18.92 0.08
CA GLN A 144 -4.17 18.94 0.62
C GLN A 144 -4.23 18.58 2.11
N ARG A 145 -3.11 18.20 2.72
CA ARG A 145 -3.09 17.91 4.17
C ARG A 145 -3.48 19.16 4.97
N ILE A 146 -4.17 18.94 6.08
CA ILE A 146 -4.49 20.01 7.02
C ILE A 146 -3.18 20.49 7.66
N ALA A 147 -2.78 21.72 7.36
CA ALA A 147 -1.49 22.29 7.77
C ALA A 147 -1.57 23.11 9.08
N SER A 148 -2.76 23.47 9.52
CA SER A 148 -3.01 24.27 10.73
C SER A 148 -4.30 23.84 11.39
N PRO A 149 -4.52 24.19 12.69
CA PRO A 149 -5.81 24.00 13.33
C PRO A 149 -6.92 24.71 12.55
N MET A 150 -8.10 24.10 12.52
CA MET A 150 -9.27 24.65 11.82
C MET A 150 -10.49 24.67 12.75
N LEU A 151 -11.22 25.78 12.73
CA LEU A 151 -12.48 25.94 13.44
C LEU A 151 -13.55 26.40 12.44
N ALA A 152 -14.65 25.64 12.34
CA ALA A 152 -15.74 25.89 11.39
C ALA A 152 -15.28 26.09 9.93
N GLY A 153 -14.27 25.34 9.50
CA GLY A 153 -13.73 25.40 8.14
C GLY A 153 -12.71 26.51 7.89
N ALA A 154 -12.41 27.35 8.88
CA ALA A 154 -11.41 28.43 8.79
C ALA A 154 -10.16 28.09 9.62
N ALA A 155 -8.99 28.52 9.14
CA ALA A 155 -7.74 28.39 9.89
C ALA A 155 -7.78 29.19 11.18
N THR A 156 -7.26 28.62 12.27
CA THR A 156 -7.22 29.25 13.59
C THR A 156 -5.89 28.93 14.26
N ASP A 157 -5.72 29.39 15.50
CA ASP A 157 -4.62 29.00 16.37
C ASP A 157 -5.07 27.96 17.41
N TRP A 158 -4.09 27.27 18.02
CA TRP A 158 -4.35 26.23 19.01
C TRP A 158 -5.05 26.78 20.26
N GLU A 159 -4.71 27.98 20.67
CA GLU A 159 -5.28 28.59 21.89
C GLU A 159 -6.81 28.78 21.76
N LYS A 160 -7.27 29.29 20.63
CA LYS A 160 -8.70 29.48 20.36
C LYS A 160 -9.42 28.12 20.21
N LEU A 161 -8.80 27.18 19.48
CA LEU A 161 -9.38 25.84 19.30
C LEU A 161 -9.53 25.12 20.63
N ASP A 162 -8.49 25.10 21.48
CA ASP A 162 -8.51 24.47 22.79
C ASP A 162 -9.54 25.08 23.72
N LYS A 163 -9.68 26.41 23.72
CA LYS A 163 -10.71 27.12 24.49
C LYS A 163 -12.12 26.70 24.09
N GLU A 164 -12.37 26.62 22.77
CA GLU A 164 -13.68 26.21 22.25
C GLU A 164 -13.98 24.74 22.58
N VAL A 165 -13.01 23.84 22.39
CA VAL A 165 -13.16 22.40 22.71
C VAL A 165 -13.42 22.21 24.19
N LYS A 166 -12.63 22.84 25.06
CA LYS A 166 -12.83 22.77 26.54
C LYS A 166 -14.19 23.28 26.96
N SER A 167 -14.65 24.40 26.37
CA SER A 167 -15.98 24.95 26.63
C SER A 167 -17.10 23.97 26.25
N LYS A 168 -17.01 23.34 25.08
CA LYS A 168 -17.98 22.35 24.63
C LYS A 168 -17.97 21.09 25.48
N LEU A 169 -16.80 20.60 25.84
CA LEU A 169 -16.67 19.43 26.73
C LEU A 169 -17.25 19.68 28.11
N ALA A 170 -17.02 20.88 28.67
CA ALA A 170 -17.58 21.25 29.99
C ALA A 170 -19.12 21.36 29.95
N ALA A 171 -19.71 21.73 28.82
CA ALA A 171 -21.16 21.84 28.66
C ALA A 171 -21.82 20.51 28.23
N ALA A 172 -21.03 19.49 27.87
CA ALA A 172 -21.56 18.24 27.33
C ALA A 172 -22.20 17.37 28.43
N GLY A 173 -23.40 16.82 28.15
CA GLY A 173 -24.04 15.84 29.04
C GLY A 173 -23.41 14.47 28.93
N THR A 174 -23.00 14.07 27.73
CA THR A 174 -22.32 12.79 27.46
C THR A 174 -21.30 12.99 26.34
N VAL A 175 -20.12 12.43 26.51
CA VAL A 175 -19.05 12.42 25.51
C VAL A 175 -18.84 10.99 25.00
N LYS A 176 -18.94 10.79 23.69
CA LYS A 176 -18.62 9.51 23.05
C LYS A 176 -17.35 9.65 22.24
N ILE A 177 -16.37 8.80 22.51
CA ILE A 177 -15.10 8.74 21.78
C ILE A 177 -15.17 7.51 20.89
N VAL A 178 -15.40 7.71 19.58
CA VAL A 178 -15.44 6.61 18.63
C VAL A 178 -14.05 6.41 18.04
N THR A 179 -13.52 5.21 18.15
CA THR A 179 -12.19 4.84 17.68
C THR A 179 -12.20 3.44 17.08
N ASN A 180 -11.21 3.10 16.28
CA ASN A 180 -10.89 1.71 15.96
C ASN A 180 -10.16 1.03 17.12
N THR A 181 -9.89 -0.28 16.97
CA THR A 181 -9.06 -1.02 17.94
C THR A 181 -7.74 -0.30 18.21
N LEU A 182 -7.46 -0.01 19.47
CA LEU A 182 -6.26 0.67 19.90
C LEU A 182 -5.15 -0.35 20.14
N LEU A 183 -4.04 -0.17 19.43
CA LEU A 183 -2.84 -1.01 19.56
C LEU A 183 -1.77 -0.38 20.47
N SER A 184 -1.97 0.87 20.87
CA SER A 184 -1.03 1.65 21.68
C SER A 184 -1.46 1.72 23.15
N PRO A 185 -0.73 1.09 24.07
CA PRO A 185 -1.02 1.20 25.51
C PRO A 185 -0.97 2.65 26.03
N SER A 186 -0.12 3.48 25.44
CA SER A 186 -0.03 4.91 25.80
C SER A 186 -1.29 5.67 25.41
N THR A 187 -1.85 5.40 24.23
CA THR A 187 -3.11 6.01 23.78
C THR A 187 -4.28 5.55 24.65
N GLU A 188 -4.32 4.25 24.98
CA GLU A 188 -5.33 3.70 25.88
C GLU A 188 -5.29 4.39 27.24
N LYS A 189 -4.10 4.56 27.83
CA LYS A 189 -3.93 5.28 29.08
C LYS A 189 -4.42 6.72 29.02
N VAL A 190 -4.08 7.45 27.96
CA VAL A 190 -4.56 8.85 27.77
C VAL A 190 -6.09 8.90 27.68
N LEU A 191 -6.72 7.94 27.00
CA LEU A 191 -8.18 7.86 26.94
C LEU A 191 -8.82 7.54 28.28
N GLN A 192 -8.20 6.67 29.09
CA GLN A 192 -8.64 6.40 30.46
C GLN A 192 -8.54 7.66 31.33
N GLU A 193 -7.44 8.40 31.27
CA GLU A 193 -7.25 9.65 31.98
C GLU A 193 -8.26 10.72 31.53
N PHE A 194 -8.52 10.82 30.23
CA PHE A 194 -9.54 11.70 29.67
C PHE A 194 -10.95 11.36 30.17
N SER A 195 -11.31 10.08 30.13
CA SER A 195 -12.61 9.60 30.62
C SER A 195 -12.78 9.84 32.11
N ALA A 196 -11.72 9.66 32.91
CA ALA A 196 -11.74 9.98 34.33
C ALA A 196 -11.92 11.48 34.62
N ALA A 197 -11.26 12.33 33.80
CA ALA A 197 -11.34 13.80 33.95
C ALA A 197 -12.74 14.37 33.62
N TYR A 198 -13.40 13.78 32.64
CA TYR A 198 -14.74 14.25 32.22
C TYR A 198 -15.89 13.39 32.74
N GLY A 199 -15.65 12.30 33.47
CA GLY A 199 -16.63 11.50 34.21
C GLY A 199 -17.82 10.89 33.44
N ASN A 200 -18.14 11.48 32.28
CA ASN A 200 -19.25 11.15 31.37
C ASN A 200 -18.76 10.72 29.99
N ALA A 201 -17.46 10.46 29.83
CA ALA A 201 -16.88 10.05 28.57
C ALA A 201 -16.85 8.51 28.46
N GLU A 202 -17.33 7.99 27.33
CA GLU A 202 -17.38 6.57 27.01
C GLU A 202 -16.62 6.32 25.69
N VAL A 203 -15.71 5.35 25.71
CA VAL A 203 -14.97 4.91 24.53
C VAL A 203 -15.75 3.81 23.83
N VAL A 204 -16.04 4.03 22.55
CA VAL A 204 -16.74 3.08 21.66
C VAL A 204 -15.76 2.63 20.60
N VAL A 205 -15.43 1.34 20.60
CA VAL A 205 -14.55 0.76 19.59
C VAL A 205 -15.39 0.23 18.43
N TYR A 206 -15.06 0.68 17.21
CA TYR A 206 -15.71 0.25 15.97
C TYR A 206 -14.64 0.01 14.88
N ASP A 207 -14.52 -1.24 14.47
CA ASP A 207 -13.64 -1.64 13.37
C ASP A 207 -14.47 -1.97 12.13
N SER A 208 -14.11 -1.38 10.98
CA SER A 208 -14.74 -1.67 9.70
C SER A 208 -14.45 -3.10 9.21
N ILE A 209 -13.31 -3.67 9.62
CA ILE A 209 -12.95 -5.07 9.43
C ILE A 209 -12.82 -5.69 10.80
N SER A 210 -13.86 -6.43 11.20
CA SER A 210 -13.96 -6.96 12.56
C SER A 210 -13.31 -8.33 12.69
N ASN A 211 -12.54 -8.51 13.77
CA ASN A 211 -12.00 -9.80 14.20
C ASN A 211 -12.93 -10.53 15.19
N TYR A 212 -14.15 -10.04 15.39
CA TYR A 212 -15.09 -10.59 16.36
C TYR A 212 -15.36 -12.08 16.16
N GLY A 213 -15.53 -12.53 14.91
CA GLY A 213 -15.79 -13.94 14.62
C GLY A 213 -14.68 -14.87 15.11
N ILE A 214 -13.42 -14.48 14.91
CA ILE A 214 -12.23 -15.24 15.38
C ILE A 214 -12.14 -15.21 16.91
N THR A 215 -12.35 -14.06 17.51
CA THR A 215 -12.33 -13.90 18.97
C THR A 215 -13.42 -14.74 19.62
N LYS A 216 -14.63 -14.73 19.03
CA LYS A 216 -15.75 -15.55 19.53
C LYS A 216 -15.53 -17.04 19.34
N ALA A 217 -14.95 -17.47 18.21
CA ALA A 217 -14.56 -18.85 18.00
C ALA A 217 -13.50 -19.30 19.02
N SER A 218 -12.48 -18.47 19.29
CA SER A 218 -11.48 -18.76 20.31
C SER A 218 -12.09 -18.89 21.70
N GLU A 219 -13.06 -18.05 22.05
CA GLU A 219 -13.81 -18.15 23.30
C GLU A 219 -14.57 -19.48 23.40
N LEU A 220 -15.26 -19.89 22.34
CA LEU A 220 -16.03 -21.12 22.31
C LEU A 220 -15.14 -22.39 22.39
N PHE A 221 -14.01 -22.41 21.69
CA PHE A 221 -13.15 -23.60 21.61
C PHE A 221 -12.10 -23.67 22.71
N TYR A 222 -11.60 -22.53 23.17
CA TYR A 222 -10.49 -22.46 24.14
C TYR A 222 -10.82 -21.76 25.46
N GLY A 223 -12.05 -21.28 25.61
CA GLY A 223 -12.51 -20.57 26.82
C GLY A 223 -11.91 -19.17 26.99
N LYS A 224 -11.26 -18.61 25.96
CA LYS A 224 -10.64 -17.29 25.99
C LYS A 224 -10.93 -16.50 24.72
N ALA A 225 -11.45 -15.29 24.89
CA ALA A 225 -11.70 -14.34 23.80
C ALA A 225 -10.38 -13.68 23.34
N THR A 226 -9.54 -14.40 22.59
CA THR A 226 -8.23 -13.94 22.12
C THR A 226 -8.04 -14.18 20.64
N LEU A 227 -7.19 -13.39 20.01
CA LEU A 227 -6.74 -13.66 18.65
C LEU A 227 -5.58 -14.66 18.69
N PRO A 228 -5.64 -15.76 17.92
CA PRO A 228 -4.55 -16.72 17.84
C PRO A 228 -3.38 -16.16 17.04
N SER A 229 -2.16 -16.58 17.38
CA SER A 229 -0.97 -16.32 16.60
C SER A 229 -0.74 -17.42 15.58
N TYR A 230 -0.55 -17.06 14.31
CA TYR A 230 -0.38 -18.00 13.22
C TYR A 230 1.07 -18.06 12.75
N HIS A 231 1.67 -19.25 12.80
CA HIS A 231 3.04 -19.50 12.38
C HIS A 231 3.11 -20.00 10.93
N PHE A 232 2.80 -19.13 9.96
CA PHE A 232 2.89 -19.47 8.54
C PHE A 232 4.30 -19.88 8.11
N ASP A 233 5.33 -19.42 8.83
CA ASP A 233 6.73 -19.79 8.58
C ASP A 233 7.07 -21.26 8.94
N LYS A 234 6.15 -21.98 9.59
CA LYS A 234 6.29 -23.40 9.92
C LYS A 234 5.35 -24.32 9.14
N ALA A 235 4.40 -23.73 8.40
CA ALA A 235 3.38 -24.48 7.70
C ALA A 235 3.92 -25.06 6.38
N LYS A 236 3.73 -26.37 6.17
CA LYS A 236 3.99 -27.03 4.88
C LYS A 236 2.78 -26.96 3.95
N THR A 237 1.58 -26.97 4.52
CA THR A 237 0.31 -26.83 3.81
C THR A 237 -0.55 -25.83 4.54
N ILE A 238 -1.13 -24.90 3.80
CA ILE A 238 -2.03 -23.87 4.28
C ILE A 238 -3.37 -24.06 3.58
N VAL A 239 -4.44 -24.12 4.35
CA VAL A 239 -5.81 -24.11 3.84
C VAL A 239 -6.51 -22.91 4.47
N SER A 240 -7.06 -22.02 3.66
CA SER A 240 -7.67 -20.78 4.12
C SER A 240 -9.08 -20.61 3.54
N PHE A 241 -10.02 -20.20 4.37
CA PHE A 241 -11.41 -19.95 4.04
C PHE A 241 -11.72 -18.46 4.27
N GLY A 242 -11.72 -17.67 3.20
CA GLY A 242 -12.07 -16.25 3.21
C GLY A 242 -11.12 -15.35 4.02
N ALA A 243 -10.05 -15.87 4.61
CA ALA A 243 -9.11 -15.08 5.39
C ALA A 243 -8.04 -14.46 4.50
N ASP A 244 -8.10 -13.15 4.31
CA ASP A 244 -7.11 -12.38 3.53
C ASP A 244 -5.89 -12.02 4.40
N PHE A 245 -5.14 -13.02 4.85
CA PHE A 245 -4.02 -12.85 5.79
C PHE A 245 -2.80 -12.14 5.19
N LEU A 246 -2.73 -11.98 3.86
CA LEU A 246 -1.71 -11.16 3.20
C LEU A 246 -2.13 -9.71 3.01
N GLY A 247 -3.44 -9.41 3.12
CA GLY A 247 -3.99 -8.09 2.83
C GLY A 247 -4.61 -7.39 4.02
N THR A 248 -5.67 -7.97 4.61
CA THR A 248 -6.51 -7.23 5.58
C THR A 248 -6.80 -7.97 6.89
N TRP A 249 -6.43 -9.24 7.01
CA TRP A 249 -6.85 -10.08 8.12
C TRP A 249 -5.82 -10.11 9.25
N ILE A 250 -6.21 -9.68 10.45
CA ILE A 250 -5.46 -9.66 11.72
C ILE A 250 -4.14 -8.86 11.66
N SER A 251 -3.08 -9.42 11.12
CA SER A 251 -1.72 -8.83 11.08
C SER A 251 -1.02 -9.13 9.76
N PRO A 252 -1.46 -8.52 8.65
CA PRO A 252 -0.98 -8.86 7.32
C PRO A 252 0.52 -8.65 7.13
N ILE A 253 1.14 -7.66 7.76
CA ILE A 253 2.59 -7.43 7.66
C ILE A 253 3.38 -8.59 8.28
N GLU A 254 3.01 -9.04 9.48
CA GLU A 254 3.62 -10.17 10.15
C GLU A 254 3.43 -11.46 9.35
N PHE A 255 2.19 -11.72 8.93
CA PHE A 255 1.82 -12.96 8.24
C PHE A 255 2.43 -13.03 6.84
N ALA A 256 2.48 -11.94 6.08
CA ALA A 256 3.16 -11.90 4.79
C ALA A 256 4.66 -12.20 4.95
N GLY A 257 5.30 -11.66 5.98
CA GLY A 257 6.69 -11.94 6.30
C GLY A 257 6.93 -13.41 6.65
N ALA A 258 6.04 -14.02 7.44
CA ALA A 258 6.10 -15.44 7.81
C ALA A 258 5.81 -16.37 6.62
N TYR A 259 4.80 -16.05 5.81
CA TYR A 259 4.43 -16.76 4.59
C TYR A 259 5.55 -16.74 3.57
N ALA A 260 6.18 -15.59 3.33
CA ALA A 260 7.27 -15.45 2.37
C ALA A 260 8.47 -16.36 2.71
N LYS A 261 8.75 -16.63 3.99
CA LYS A 261 9.85 -17.53 4.39
C LYS A 261 9.63 -18.96 3.87
N THR A 262 8.41 -19.46 3.89
CA THR A 262 8.10 -20.82 3.40
C THR A 262 7.96 -20.89 1.88
N ARG A 263 7.77 -19.75 1.22
CA ARG A 263 7.60 -19.64 -0.25
C ARG A 263 8.88 -19.23 -0.97
N LYS A 264 9.90 -18.77 -0.26
CA LYS A 264 11.19 -18.44 -0.85
C LYS A 264 11.99 -19.71 -1.09
N ILE A 265 12.35 -19.95 -2.35
CA ILE A 265 13.24 -21.04 -2.79
C ILE A 265 14.69 -20.58 -2.75
N ALA A 266 15.59 -21.45 -2.34
CA ALA A 266 17.04 -21.23 -2.32
C ALA A 266 17.75 -22.53 -2.70
N LYS A 267 19.07 -22.51 -2.89
CA LYS A 267 19.84 -23.70 -3.26
C LYS A 267 19.69 -24.85 -2.27
N ASP A 268 19.61 -24.52 -1.00
CA ASP A 268 19.44 -25.44 0.14
C ASP A 268 17.99 -25.69 0.52
N LYS A 269 17.04 -24.99 -0.13
CA LYS A 269 15.61 -25.09 0.11
C LYS A 269 14.84 -25.10 -1.22
N THR A 270 14.60 -26.27 -1.75
CA THR A 270 13.92 -26.50 -3.04
C THR A 270 12.40 -26.68 -2.90
N GLU A 271 11.91 -26.89 -1.67
CA GLU A 271 10.49 -27.05 -1.39
C GLU A 271 9.88 -25.74 -0.87
N MET A 272 8.63 -25.49 -1.24
CA MET A 272 7.84 -24.39 -0.69
C MET A 272 6.51 -24.91 -0.14
N SER A 273 5.89 -24.14 0.76
CA SER A 273 4.57 -24.46 1.30
C SER A 273 3.53 -24.47 0.19
N ARG A 274 2.52 -25.32 0.33
CA ARG A 274 1.38 -25.41 -0.58
C ARG A 274 0.19 -24.68 0.02
N HIS A 275 -0.47 -23.83 -0.78
CA HIS A 275 -1.55 -22.98 -0.31
C HIS A 275 -2.83 -23.18 -1.11
N PHE A 276 -3.92 -23.51 -0.41
CA PHE A 276 -5.28 -23.65 -0.92
C PHE A 276 -6.15 -22.54 -0.33
N GLN A 277 -6.77 -21.74 -1.19
CA GLN A 277 -7.65 -20.65 -0.80
C GLN A 277 -9.07 -20.86 -1.29
N PHE A 278 -10.04 -20.80 -0.39
CA PHE A 278 -11.47 -20.83 -0.66
C PHE A 278 -12.06 -19.45 -0.32
N GLU A 279 -12.59 -18.74 -1.31
CA GLU A 279 -13.07 -17.36 -1.09
C GLU A 279 -14.12 -16.95 -2.13
N SER A 280 -14.96 -15.97 -1.77
CA SER A 280 -15.97 -15.44 -2.68
C SER A 280 -15.45 -14.32 -3.58
N ASN A 281 -14.57 -13.48 -3.06
CA ASN A 281 -13.91 -12.38 -3.80
C ASN A 281 -12.42 -12.69 -3.94
N LEU A 282 -11.83 -12.26 -5.05
CA LEU A 282 -10.39 -12.37 -5.23
C LEU A 282 -9.67 -11.43 -4.26
N SER A 283 -9.03 -12.02 -3.24
CA SER A 283 -8.19 -11.30 -2.28
C SER A 283 -6.71 -11.30 -2.69
N LEU A 284 -5.88 -10.51 -1.99
CA LEU A 284 -4.43 -10.56 -2.16
C LEU A 284 -3.89 -11.96 -1.80
N THR A 285 -4.45 -12.58 -0.78
CA THR A 285 -4.14 -13.96 -0.36
C THR A 285 -4.50 -14.97 -1.44
N GLY A 286 -5.69 -14.85 -2.03
CA GLY A 286 -6.13 -15.74 -3.12
C GLY A 286 -5.32 -15.57 -4.40
N ALA A 287 -4.87 -14.35 -4.70
CA ALA A 287 -3.99 -14.10 -5.85
C ALA A 287 -2.60 -14.75 -5.71
N ASN A 288 -2.17 -15.06 -4.48
CA ASN A 288 -0.89 -15.70 -4.16
C ASN A 288 -1.03 -17.21 -3.85
N ALA A 289 -2.24 -17.77 -3.86
CA ALA A 289 -2.47 -19.18 -3.60
C ALA A 289 -2.05 -20.06 -4.79
N ASP A 290 -1.60 -21.30 -4.50
CA ASP A 290 -1.33 -22.28 -5.55
C ASP A 290 -2.63 -22.82 -6.15
N TYR A 291 -3.64 -22.97 -5.29
CA TYR A 291 -4.97 -23.44 -5.66
C TYR A 291 -6.02 -22.52 -5.06
N ARG A 292 -6.72 -21.81 -5.91
CA ARG A 292 -7.83 -20.95 -5.52
C ARG A 292 -9.15 -21.53 -6.01
N THR A 293 -10.08 -21.72 -5.10
CA THR A 293 -11.44 -22.17 -5.41
C THR A 293 -12.45 -21.08 -5.06
N PRO A 294 -13.12 -20.49 -6.05
CA PRO A 294 -14.19 -19.53 -5.76
C PRO A 294 -15.42 -20.27 -5.20
N ILE A 295 -15.91 -19.81 -4.07
CA ILE A 295 -17.11 -20.33 -3.41
C ILE A 295 -18.09 -19.20 -3.14
N LYS A 296 -19.39 -19.52 -3.06
CA LYS A 296 -20.38 -18.54 -2.60
C LYS A 296 -20.19 -18.29 -1.10
N ALA A 297 -20.41 -17.06 -0.63
CA ALA A 297 -20.31 -16.73 0.80
C ALA A 297 -21.17 -17.65 1.68
N SER A 298 -22.36 -18.05 1.20
CA SER A 298 -23.25 -18.99 1.86
C SER A 298 -22.73 -20.43 1.94
N GLN A 299 -21.70 -20.78 1.19
CA GLN A 299 -21.11 -22.12 1.15
C GLN A 299 -19.85 -22.23 2.04
N SER A 300 -19.39 -21.13 2.63
CA SER A 300 -18.15 -21.12 3.44
C SER A 300 -18.18 -22.09 4.63
N GLY A 301 -19.39 -22.38 5.17
CA GLY A 301 -19.55 -23.36 6.26
C GLY A 301 -19.65 -24.82 5.78
N LEU A 302 -19.79 -25.05 4.47
CA LEU A 302 -19.89 -26.39 3.88
C LEU A 302 -18.57 -26.82 3.22
N ALA A 303 -17.72 -25.86 2.85
CA ALA A 303 -16.43 -26.12 2.24
C ALA A 303 -15.38 -26.49 3.29
#